data_12c2aba10a506767d6b078dce374df41
#
_entry.id   12c2aba10a506767d6b078dce374df41
#
_cell.length_a   1.000
_cell.length_b   1.000
_cell.length_c   1.000
_cell.angle_alpha   90.00
_cell.angle_beta   90.00
_cell.angle_gamma   90.00
#
_symmetry.space_group_name_H-M   'P 1'
#
loop_
_entity.id
_entity.type
_entity.pdbx_description
1 polymer ?
#
loop_
_entity_poly.entity_id
_entity_poly.type
_entity_poly.pdbx_seq_one_letter_code
_entity_poly.pdbx_strand_id
1 'polypeptide(L)'
;MYRGKFQSDNRAGNPVRRDPTPPRTTRPAQSTGAGASRPVSQTASRQTAPARSVPQPAPKKKGSRVGTTIFYTVYFLLIVVFAGGMFLATRWLQGWLVDYEASQPTVKSQEVFDQLFANPDWAALYRQAGIQDTPYEGADAYVSYMQEKTAGKELTYTQTSAGASTDLMKYLVKAGDDKIATFTLSGGTDKITDIPDWQLKSVELIFDRAEGYRIEKMYGHTAYVNGAPLDDSFTIQIATTKADEYLPIGTNSVKTCIQEIDGLITRPTVTVNDQNGNAMPVSYDEETGMFVEQTETNTIPDDLKQRAIEAMEAYGKFLLGIGNRGTVASYFDPSEEAYKGIMSAVLGWTKSGSGQKFLNEEVTEYVRYNTDLFTCRVSMTMTTTRTDGSIKEYPIDYT
;
A
#
# COMPACT_ATOMS: atom_id res chain seq x y z
N MET A 1 -6.34 -28.51 45.10
CA MET A 1 -5.13 -27.87 45.66
C MET A 1 -4.26 -27.39 44.50
N TYR A 2 -4.58 -26.24 43.91
CA TYR A 2 -3.80 -25.69 42.83
C TYR A 2 -3.09 -24.42 43.30
N ARG A 3 -1.78 -24.48 43.32
CA ARG A 3 -0.89 -23.36 43.59
C ARG A 3 -0.63 -22.62 42.27
N GLY A 4 -1.30 -21.50 42.07
CA GLY A 4 -0.90 -20.51 41.05
C GLY A 4 0.39 -19.82 41.45
N LYS A 5 1.44 -19.94 40.65
CA LYS A 5 2.66 -19.13 40.80
C LYS A 5 2.43 -17.79 40.10
N PHE A 6 2.35 -16.73 40.86
CA PHE A 6 2.52 -15.36 40.35
C PHE A 6 3.99 -15.16 40.00
N GLN A 7 4.27 -14.91 38.77
CA GLN A 7 5.57 -14.46 38.30
C GLN A 7 5.48 -12.95 38.05
N SER A 8 6.12 -12.21 38.94
CA SER A 8 6.28 -10.76 38.80
C SER A 8 7.44 -10.49 37.83
N ASP A 9 7.15 -10.05 36.64
CA ASP A 9 8.16 -9.53 35.72
C ASP A 9 8.43 -8.04 36.04
N ASN A 10 9.50 -7.80 36.76
CA ASN A 10 10.19 -6.52 36.86
C ASN A 10 10.95 -6.27 35.54
N ARG A 11 10.44 -5.45 34.64
CA ARG A 11 11.22 -4.89 33.55
C ARG A 11 11.71 -3.51 33.89
N ALA A 12 13.00 -3.49 34.21
CA ALA A 12 13.83 -2.30 34.34
C ALA A 12 13.88 -1.52 33.00
N GLY A 13 13.94 -0.19 33.14
CA GLY A 13 13.90 0.78 32.07
C GLY A 13 15.00 0.63 31.01
N ASN A 14 14.60 0.81 29.78
CA ASN A 14 15.50 1.00 28.66
C ASN A 14 16.05 2.43 28.63
N PRO A 15 17.35 2.61 28.46
CA PRO A 15 17.94 3.94 28.30
C PRO A 15 17.67 4.47 26.88
N VAL A 16 17.20 5.70 26.84
CA VAL A 16 17.00 6.53 25.65
C VAL A 16 18.32 6.64 24.89
N ARG A 17 18.37 6.07 23.69
CA ARG A 17 19.45 6.29 22.72
C ARG A 17 19.28 7.68 22.12
N ARG A 18 20.22 8.57 22.41
CA ARG A 18 20.38 9.85 21.73
C ARG A 18 20.97 9.60 20.34
N ASP A 19 20.27 10.04 19.31
CA ASP A 19 20.81 10.08 17.95
C ASP A 19 21.95 11.09 17.83
N PRO A 20 23.03 10.76 17.11
CA PRO A 20 24.10 11.70 16.83
C PRO A 20 23.68 12.67 15.73
N THR A 21 23.80 13.95 16.04
CA THR A 21 23.65 15.09 15.15
C THR A 21 24.63 14.98 13.96
N PRO A 22 24.22 15.24 12.71
CA PRO A 22 25.14 15.25 11.59
C PRO A 22 26.05 16.48 11.61
N PRO A 23 27.31 16.38 11.15
CA PRO A 23 28.26 17.47 11.16
C PRO A 23 27.89 18.54 10.13
N ARG A 24 27.93 19.75 10.59
CA ARG A 24 27.73 21.00 9.88
C ARG A 24 28.86 21.19 8.86
N THR A 25 28.60 21.06 7.58
CA THR A 25 29.52 21.42 6.51
C THR A 25 29.67 22.92 6.42
N THR A 26 30.84 23.38 6.71
CA THR A 26 31.29 24.75 6.52
C THR A 26 31.50 25.07 5.04
N ARG A 27 30.82 26.09 4.60
CA ARG A 27 30.92 26.74 3.29
C ARG A 27 32.26 27.47 3.19
N PRO A 28 33.08 27.33 2.13
CA PRO A 28 34.19 28.20 1.92
C PRO A 28 33.75 29.55 1.37
N ALA A 29 34.34 30.59 1.90
CA ALA A 29 34.12 31.99 1.55
C ALA A 29 34.58 32.32 0.13
N GLN A 30 33.83 33.14 -0.55
CA GLN A 30 34.22 33.88 -1.75
C GLN A 30 35.34 34.85 -1.38
N SER A 31 36.50 34.73 -2.06
CA SER A 31 37.49 35.79 -2.10
C SER A 31 37.25 36.64 -3.35
N THR A 32 36.87 37.86 -3.14
CA THR A 32 36.98 38.97 -4.09
C THR A 32 38.43 39.32 -4.31
N GLY A 33 38.86 39.30 -5.56
CA GLY A 33 40.17 39.83 -5.98
C GLY A 33 40.00 40.69 -7.24
N ALA A 34 39.89 41.99 -7.02
CA ALA A 34 40.02 42.98 -8.05
C ALA A 34 41.52 43.08 -8.45
N GLY A 35 41.76 43.22 -9.74
CA GLY A 35 43.09 43.47 -10.24
C GLY A 35 43.06 43.96 -11.70
N ALA A 36 42.80 45.22 -11.87
CA ALA A 36 43.03 45.94 -13.11
C ALA A 36 44.53 46.05 -13.37
N SER A 37 44.97 45.79 -14.57
CA SER A 37 46.19 46.40 -15.09
C SER A 37 46.17 46.41 -16.62
N ARG A 38 46.01 47.58 -17.12
CA ARG A 38 46.34 48.01 -18.48
C ARG A 38 47.86 48.28 -18.55
N PRO A 39 48.58 47.95 -19.60
CA PRO A 39 49.75 48.69 -19.97
C PRO A 39 49.51 49.50 -21.25
N VAL A 40 49.67 50.66 -21.08
CA VAL A 40 50.28 51.82 -21.70
C VAL A 40 51.13 51.51 -22.94
N SER A 41 50.77 52.30 -23.94
CA SER A 41 51.52 52.64 -25.16
C SER A 41 52.98 52.89 -24.95
N GLN A 42 53.76 52.41 -25.86
CA GLN A 42 55.06 53.01 -26.13
C GLN A 42 55.25 53.43 -27.59
N THR A 43 55.50 54.64 -27.62
CA THR A 43 55.75 55.60 -28.73
C THR A 43 57.08 55.31 -29.46
N ALA A 44 57.00 55.51 -30.74
CA ALA A 44 57.95 56.17 -31.63
C ALA A 44 59.38 55.66 -31.74
N SER A 45 59.75 55.39 -32.94
CA SER A 45 60.95 55.93 -33.47
C SER A 45 60.85 56.12 -34.99
N ARG A 46 60.93 57.39 -35.31
CA ARG A 46 60.99 58.00 -36.61
C ARG A 46 62.40 57.78 -37.15
N GLN A 47 62.49 57.16 -38.29
CA GLN A 47 63.76 57.30 -39.11
C GLN A 47 63.40 57.71 -40.52
N THR A 48 64.07 58.77 -40.85
CA THR A 48 64.07 59.56 -42.03
C THR A 48 64.42 58.81 -43.31
N ALA A 49 63.77 59.31 -44.37
CA ALA A 49 63.93 58.92 -45.76
C ALA A 49 65.36 59.05 -46.30
N PRO A 50 65.65 58.39 -47.41
CA PRO A 50 66.05 59.24 -48.54
C PRO A 50 65.14 58.99 -49.78
N ALA A 51 65.04 60.09 -50.49
CA ALA A 51 64.34 60.30 -51.73
C ALA A 51 64.89 59.53 -52.93
N ARG A 52 64.02 59.35 -53.87
CA ARG A 52 64.21 59.31 -55.30
C ARG A 52 64.18 57.97 -56.02
N SER A 53 63.17 57.73 -56.69
CA SER A 53 63.14 57.76 -58.19
C SER A 53 61.70 57.54 -58.66
N VAL A 54 61.24 58.40 -59.54
CA VAL A 54 60.00 58.30 -60.27
C VAL A 54 60.15 57.26 -61.37
N PRO A 55 59.37 56.16 -61.37
CA PRO A 55 59.23 55.33 -62.54
C PRO A 55 58.10 55.86 -63.41
N GLN A 56 58.36 55.96 -64.66
CA GLN A 56 57.41 56.28 -65.74
C GLN A 56 56.13 55.39 -65.65
N PRO A 57 55.00 55.96 -66.04
CA PRO A 57 53.74 55.17 -66.09
C PRO A 57 53.83 54.10 -67.17
N ALA A 58 53.76 52.86 -66.78
CA ALA A 58 53.64 51.73 -67.66
C ALA A 58 52.36 51.85 -68.49
N PRO A 59 52.36 51.41 -69.76
CA PRO A 59 51.15 51.46 -70.61
C PRO A 59 49.99 50.65 -70.00
N LYS A 60 48.87 51.29 -69.85
CA LYS A 60 47.60 50.63 -69.44
C LYS A 60 47.28 49.55 -70.45
N LYS A 61 47.52 48.31 -70.12
CA LYS A 61 46.95 47.16 -70.81
C LYS A 61 45.42 47.32 -70.73
N LYS A 62 44.78 47.57 -71.90
CA LYS A 62 43.32 47.44 -72.06
C LYS A 62 42.92 46.02 -71.63
N GLY A 63 42.48 45.86 -70.42
CA GLY A 63 41.92 44.60 -69.96
C GLY A 63 40.74 44.22 -70.87
N SER A 64 40.83 43.04 -71.43
CA SER A 64 39.79 42.48 -72.26
C SER A 64 38.46 42.51 -71.51
N ARG A 65 37.49 43.31 -71.98
CA ARG A 65 36.15 43.40 -71.45
C ARG A 65 35.49 42.02 -71.33
N VAL A 66 35.86 41.07 -72.16
CA VAL A 66 35.36 39.67 -72.19
C VAL A 66 35.75 38.89 -70.94
N GLY A 67 36.98 39.01 -70.45
CA GLY A 67 37.44 38.37 -69.20
C GLY A 67 36.71 38.85 -68.00
N THR A 68 36.42 40.15 -67.92
CA THR A 68 35.69 40.74 -66.77
C THR A 68 34.22 40.30 -66.77
N THR A 69 33.59 40.22 -67.93
CA THR A 69 32.19 39.71 -68.05
C THR A 69 32.09 38.23 -67.64
N ILE A 70 33.00 37.41 -68.10
CA ILE A 70 33.08 35.99 -67.74
C ILE A 70 33.27 35.84 -66.22
N PHE A 71 34.15 36.64 -65.64
CA PHE A 71 34.36 36.61 -64.18
C PHE A 71 33.11 36.93 -63.39
N TYR A 72 32.38 38.01 -63.71
CA TYR A 72 31.14 38.35 -63.04
C TYR A 72 30.04 37.33 -63.28
N THR A 73 29.97 36.74 -64.44
CA THR A 73 28.96 35.68 -64.72
C THR A 73 29.25 34.43 -63.87
N VAL A 74 30.48 33.98 -63.79
CA VAL A 74 30.87 32.83 -62.98
C VAL A 74 30.67 33.15 -61.48
N TYR A 75 31.05 34.36 -61.04
CA TYR A 75 30.84 34.80 -59.67
C TYR A 75 29.33 34.86 -59.30
N PHE A 76 28.49 35.42 -60.18
CA PHE A 76 27.05 35.44 -59.97
C PHE A 76 26.48 34.02 -59.92
N LEU A 77 26.90 33.13 -60.77
CA LEU A 77 26.46 31.74 -60.82
C LEU A 77 26.86 31.01 -59.48
N LEU A 78 28.08 31.27 -58.97
CA LEU A 78 28.52 30.77 -57.71
C LEU A 78 27.69 31.28 -56.56
N ILE A 79 27.30 32.57 -56.56
CA ILE A 79 26.40 33.15 -55.52
C ILE A 79 25.03 32.46 -55.59
N VAL A 80 24.47 32.26 -56.78
CA VAL A 80 23.15 31.58 -56.96
C VAL A 80 23.22 30.13 -56.44
N VAL A 81 24.30 29.40 -56.78
CA VAL A 81 24.51 28.02 -56.31
C VAL A 81 24.66 28.01 -54.77
N PHE A 82 25.47 28.95 -54.24
CA PHE A 82 25.66 29.04 -52.80
C PHE A 82 24.34 29.42 -52.10
N ALA A 83 23.60 30.41 -52.58
CA ALA A 83 22.31 30.82 -52.01
C ALA A 83 21.26 29.72 -52.11
N GLY A 84 21.21 29.00 -53.27
CA GLY A 84 20.36 27.85 -53.44
C GLY A 84 20.74 26.70 -52.50
N GLY A 85 22.03 26.40 -52.37
CA GLY A 85 22.55 25.41 -51.42
C GLY A 85 22.24 25.77 -49.96
N MET A 86 22.44 27.03 -49.59
CA MET A 86 22.10 27.50 -48.25
C MET A 86 20.59 27.44 -47.97
N PHE A 87 19.74 27.77 -48.94
CA PHE A 87 18.30 27.64 -48.81
C PHE A 87 17.87 26.18 -48.60
N LEU A 88 18.43 25.25 -49.35
CA LEU A 88 18.15 23.83 -49.24
C LEU A 88 18.67 23.29 -47.88
N ALA A 89 19.86 23.72 -47.44
CA ALA A 89 20.45 23.33 -46.17
C ALA A 89 19.59 23.83 -44.98
N THR A 90 19.10 25.09 -45.03
CA THR A 90 18.21 25.61 -43.98
C THR A 90 16.86 24.90 -43.94
N ARG A 91 16.29 24.56 -45.09
CA ARG A 91 15.05 23.76 -45.17
C ARG A 91 15.26 22.37 -44.59
N TRP A 92 16.35 21.70 -44.93
CA TRP A 92 16.71 20.40 -44.35
C TRP A 92 16.93 20.48 -42.89
N LEU A 93 17.69 21.47 -42.40
CA LEU A 93 17.97 21.68 -40.97
C LEU A 93 16.70 21.97 -40.17
N GLN A 94 15.77 22.77 -40.73
CA GLN A 94 14.47 23.03 -40.11
C GLN A 94 13.66 21.73 -39.95
N GLY A 95 13.60 20.88 -40.98
CA GLY A 95 12.96 19.57 -40.91
C GLY A 95 13.59 18.70 -39.83
N TRP A 96 14.93 18.60 -39.85
CA TRP A 96 15.66 17.82 -38.84
C TRP A 96 15.44 18.31 -37.41
N LEU A 97 15.40 19.65 -37.16
CA LEU A 97 15.12 20.24 -35.85
C LEU A 97 13.70 19.91 -35.36
N VAL A 98 12.72 19.98 -36.22
CA VAL A 98 11.32 19.64 -35.88
C VAL A 98 11.24 18.16 -35.48
N ASP A 99 11.86 17.27 -36.25
CA ASP A 99 11.88 15.84 -35.96
C ASP A 99 12.68 15.56 -34.65
N TYR A 100 13.77 16.28 -34.43
CA TYR A 100 14.57 16.18 -33.20
C TYR A 100 13.78 16.65 -31.97
N GLU A 101 13.07 17.79 -32.05
CA GLU A 101 12.22 18.28 -30.97
C GLU A 101 11.08 17.32 -30.69
N ALA A 102 10.42 16.79 -31.70
CA ALA A 102 9.34 15.82 -31.56
C ALA A 102 9.80 14.48 -30.96
N SER A 103 11.06 14.14 -31.15
CA SER A 103 11.66 12.92 -30.63
C SER A 103 12.23 13.05 -29.21
N GLN A 104 12.15 14.22 -28.58
CA GLN A 104 12.63 14.41 -27.20
C GLN A 104 11.87 13.54 -26.20
N PRO A 105 12.53 13.00 -25.16
CA PRO A 105 11.87 12.12 -24.18
C PRO A 105 10.71 12.79 -23.44
N THR A 106 10.75 14.12 -23.29
CA THR A 106 9.66 14.90 -22.70
C THR A 106 8.41 14.90 -23.56
N VAL A 107 8.57 15.03 -24.89
CA VAL A 107 7.43 14.98 -25.83
C VAL A 107 6.88 13.57 -25.91
N LYS A 108 7.77 12.57 -26.01
CA LYS A 108 7.35 11.16 -26.05
C LYS A 108 6.70 10.71 -24.73
N SER A 109 7.15 11.17 -23.60
CA SER A 109 6.50 10.85 -22.32
C SER A 109 5.09 11.43 -22.24
N GLN A 110 4.88 12.63 -22.76
CA GLN A 110 3.56 13.24 -22.84
C GLN A 110 2.65 12.43 -23.78
N GLU A 111 3.13 12.09 -24.95
CA GLU A 111 2.39 11.28 -25.91
C GLU A 111 1.95 9.92 -25.32
N VAL A 112 2.88 9.21 -24.66
CA VAL A 112 2.59 7.94 -24.00
C VAL A 112 1.61 8.12 -22.84
N PHE A 113 1.79 9.19 -22.03
CA PHE A 113 0.87 9.49 -20.94
C PHE A 113 -0.54 9.78 -21.47
N ASP A 114 -0.67 10.60 -22.51
CA ASP A 114 -1.97 10.95 -23.11
C ASP A 114 -2.64 9.70 -23.71
N GLN A 115 -1.86 8.84 -24.34
CA GLN A 115 -2.38 7.59 -24.94
C GLN A 115 -2.88 6.60 -23.88
N LEU A 116 -2.18 6.46 -22.77
CA LEU A 116 -2.46 5.42 -21.77
C LEU A 116 -3.32 5.91 -20.62
N PHE A 117 -3.20 7.19 -20.23
CA PHE A 117 -3.75 7.70 -18.98
C PHE A 117 -4.69 8.90 -19.13
N ALA A 118 -4.83 9.53 -20.30
CA ALA A 118 -5.82 10.60 -20.48
C ALA A 118 -7.26 10.07 -20.37
N ASN A 119 -7.51 8.88 -20.94
CA ASN A 119 -8.76 8.11 -20.82
C ASN A 119 -8.40 6.64 -20.62
N PRO A 120 -8.01 6.23 -19.41
CA PRO A 120 -7.38 4.94 -19.21
C PRO A 120 -8.35 3.77 -19.39
N ASP A 121 -7.96 2.83 -20.24
CA ASP A 121 -8.53 1.49 -20.27
C ASP A 121 -7.77 0.62 -19.25
N TRP A 122 -8.29 0.58 -18.02
CA TRP A 122 -7.65 -0.14 -16.92
C TRP A 122 -7.51 -1.64 -17.21
N ALA A 123 -8.45 -2.24 -17.94
CA ALA A 123 -8.38 -3.65 -18.31
C ALA A 123 -7.26 -3.91 -19.34
N ALA A 124 -7.07 -2.99 -20.29
CA ALA A 124 -5.96 -3.08 -21.24
C ALA A 124 -4.62 -2.89 -20.55
N LEU A 125 -4.52 -1.92 -19.65
CA LEU A 125 -3.31 -1.65 -18.84
C LEU A 125 -2.94 -2.85 -17.96
N TYR A 126 -3.92 -3.48 -17.31
CA TYR A 126 -3.71 -4.69 -16.50
C TYR A 126 -3.07 -5.82 -17.34
N ARG A 127 -3.61 -6.07 -18.53
CA ARG A 127 -3.07 -7.07 -19.47
C ARG A 127 -1.69 -6.68 -20.00
N GLN A 128 -1.48 -5.40 -20.32
CA GLN A 128 -0.20 -4.89 -20.81
C GLN A 128 0.90 -4.98 -19.76
N ALA A 129 0.56 -4.82 -18.48
CA ALA A 129 1.48 -5.02 -17.35
C ALA A 129 1.86 -6.48 -17.13
N GLY A 130 1.23 -7.43 -17.85
CA GLY A 130 1.53 -8.87 -17.76
C GLY A 130 1.04 -9.53 -16.48
N ILE A 131 0.09 -8.90 -15.78
CA ILE A 131 -0.50 -9.46 -14.57
C ILE A 131 -1.45 -10.58 -14.97
N GLN A 132 -1.31 -11.73 -14.35
CA GLN A 132 -2.14 -12.89 -14.62
C GLN A 132 -3.36 -12.89 -13.71
N ASP A 133 -4.51 -13.28 -14.28
CA ASP A 133 -5.71 -13.56 -13.50
C ASP A 133 -5.48 -14.79 -12.61
N THR A 134 -6.04 -14.74 -11.42
CA THR A 134 -6.12 -15.90 -10.53
C THR A 134 -7.53 -16.50 -10.60
N PRO A 135 -7.77 -17.72 -10.09
CA PRO A 135 -9.13 -18.26 -9.98
C PRO A 135 -10.05 -17.39 -9.12
N TYR A 136 -9.48 -16.56 -8.25
CA TYR A 136 -10.22 -15.79 -7.25
C TYR A 136 -10.41 -14.32 -7.65
N GLU A 137 -9.56 -13.79 -8.53
CA GLU A 137 -9.58 -12.38 -8.91
C GLU A 137 -8.90 -12.16 -10.26
N GLY A 138 -9.48 -11.31 -11.10
CA GLY A 138 -8.97 -10.98 -12.42
C GLY A 138 -8.99 -9.48 -12.70
N ALA A 139 -8.90 -9.14 -13.99
CA ALA A 139 -8.87 -7.75 -14.45
C ALA A 139 -10.03 -6.90 -13.95
N ASP A 140 -11.22 -7.47 -13.76
CA ASP A 140 -12.42 -6.73 -13.34
C ASP A 140 -12.28 -6.15 -11.93
N ALA A 141 -11.63 -6.88 -11.01
CA ALA A 141 -11.35 -6.38 -9.66
C ALA A 141 -10.37 -5.20 -9.72
N TYR A 142 -9.33 -5.30 -10.54
CA TYR A 142 -8.40 -4.19 -10.75
C TYR A 142 -9.09 -2.97 -11.36
N VAL A 143 -9.96 -3.16 -12.35
CA VAL A 143 -10.73 -2.07 -12.97
C VAL A 143 -11.57 -1.35 -11.92
N SER A 144 -12.31 -2.10 -11.10
CA SER A 144 -13.16 -1.54 -10.02
C SER A 144 -12.33 -0.75 -9.00
N TYR A 145 -11.21 -1.32 -8.56
CA TYR A 145 -10.27 -0.68 -7.65
C TYR A 145 -9.74 0.64 -8.23
N MET A 146 -9.30 0.63 -9.50
CA MET A 146 -8.75 1.82 -10.14
C MET A 146 -9.80 2.89 -10.41
N GLN A 147 -11.02 2.51 -10.78
CA GLN A 147 -12.14 3.44 -10.94
C GLN A 147 -12.45 4.17 -9.63
N GLU A 148 -12.47 3.44 -8.50
CA GLU A 148 -12.68 4.03 -7.19
C GLU A 148 -11.50 4.94 -6.79
N LYS A 149 -10.27 4.46 -6.92
CA LYS A 149 -9.05 5.18 -6.51
C LYS A 149 -8.82 6.46 -7.29
N THR A 150 -9.22 6.49 -8.58
CA THR A 150 -9.03 7.65 -9.47
C THR A 150 -10.26 8.54 -9.61
N ALA A 151 -11.39 8.18 -9.00
CA ALA A 151 -12.64 8.93 -9.11
C ALA A 151 -12.46 10.39 -8.69
N GLY A 152 -12.75 11.32 -9.60
CA GLY A 152 -12.66 12.76 -9.36
C GLY A 152 -11.25 13.31 -9.17
N LYS A 153 -10.21 12.52 -9.43
CA LYS A 153 -8.81 12.95 -9.33
C LYS A 153 -8.21 13.14 -10.73
N GLU A 154 -7.43 14.19 -10.88
CA GLU A 154 -6.62 14.41 -12.09
C GLU A 154 -5.42 13.46 -12.08
N LEU A 155 -5.15 12.82 -13.21
CA LEU A 155 -3.96 12.03 -13.41
C LEU A 155 -2.80 12.90 -13.86
N THR A 156 -1.68 12.78 -13.19
CA THR A 156 -0.45 13.51 -13.48
C THR A 156 0.73 12.55 -13.55
N TYR A 157 1.81 12.96 -14.19
CA TYR A 157 3.03 12.17 -14.16
C TYR A 157 4.26 13.02 -13.86
N THR A 158 5.27 12.39 -13.28
CA THR A 158 6.56 13.01 -12.97
C THR A 158 7.70 12.06 -13.32
N GLN A 159 8.77 12.62 -13.87
CA GLN A 159 9.97 11.82 -14.09
C GLN A 159 10.57 11.43 -12.75
N THR A 160 10.81 10.15 -12.55
CA THR A 160 11.59 9.67 -11.41
C THR A 160 13.06 9.77 -11.76
N SER A 161 13.93 9.95 -10.75
CA SER A 161 15.39 10.00 -10.98
C SER A 161 15.80 8.81 -11.82
N ALA A 162 16.48 9.10 -12.94
CA ALA A 162 16.91 8.10 -13.89
C ALA A 162 17.69 6.99 -13.18
N GLY A 163 17.36 5.76 -13.49
CA GLY A 163 18.27 4.64 -13.25
C GLY A 163 19.61 4.92 -13.92
N ALA A 164 20.65 4.25 -13.50
CA ALA A 164 22.05 4.48 -13.90
C ALA A 164 22.34 4.37 -15.43
N SER A 165 21.32 4.30 -16.27
CA SER A 165 21.43 4.22 -17.74
C SER A 165 20.79 5.46 -18.37
N THR A 166 21.56 6.10 -19.25
CA THR A 166 21.10 7.24 -20.08
C THR A 166 19.99 6.82 -21.07
N ASP A 167 19.81 5.54 -21.29
CA ASP A 167 18.92 4.98 -22.30
C ASP A 167 17.55 4.53 -21.74
N LEU A 168 17.31 4.75 -20.45
CA LEU A 168 16.05 4.41 -19.79
C LEU A 168 15.53 5.60 -18.97
N MET A 169 14.28 5.96 -19.22
CA MET A 169 13.60 6.99 -18.44
C MET A 169 12.33 6.43 -17.83
N LYS A 170 12.22 6.52 -16.51
CA LYS A 170 11.06 6.04 -15.75
C LYS A 170 10.21 7.21 -15.27
N TYR A 171 8.93 7.09 -15.46
CA TYR A 171 7.93 8.09 -15.09
C TYR A 171 6.93 7.47 -14.11
N LEU A 172 6.58 8.22 -13.08
CA LEU A 172 5.59 7.85 -12.08
C LEU A 172 4.29 8.57 -12.38
N VAL A 173 3.21 7.80 -12.50
CA VAL A 173 1.84 8.30 -12.68
C VAL A 173 1.13 8.34 -11.34
N LYS A 174 0.43 9.44 -11.07
CA LYS A 174 -0.31 9.68 -9.83
C LYS A 174 -1.74 10.10 -10.11
N ALA A 175 -2.64 9.74 -9.17
CA ALA A 175 -3.99 10.27 -9.05
C ALA A 175 -4.06 11.11 -7.77
N GLY A 176 -3.90 12.43 -7.89
CA GLY A 176 -3.61 13.28 -6.74
C GLY A 176 -2.27 12.89 -6.09
N ASP A 177 -2.30 12.44 -4.82
CA ASP A 177 -1.11 11.98 -4.11
C ASP A 177 -0.83 10.48 -4.28
N ASP A 178 -1.82 9.71 -4.73
CA ASP A 178 -1.71 8.26 -4.88
C ASP A 178 -0.86 7.87 -6.09
N LYS A 179 0.11 7.01 -5.88
CA LYS A 179 0.90 6.40 -6.94
C LYS A 179 0.10 5.26 -7.55
N ILE A 180 -0.11 5.27 -8.87
CA ILE A 180 -0.97 4.28 -9.53
C ILE A 180 -0.25 3.45 -10.59
N ALA A 181 0.77 4.00 -11.21
CA ALA A 181 1.54 3.29 -12.24
C ALA A 181 2.93 3.88 -12.42
N THR A 182 3.80 3.13 -13.07
CA THR A 182 5.00 3.69 -13.68
C THR A 182 5.08 3.23 -15.12
N PHE A 183 5.58 4.09 -16.01
CA PHE A 183 5.96 3.67 -17.35
C PHE A 183 7.41 3.99 -17.62
N THR A 184 8.06 3.16 -18.41
CA THR A 184 9.47 3.30 -18.74
C THR A 184 9.62 3.45 -20.24
N LEU A 185 10.31 4.50 -20.67
CA LEU A 185 10.75 4.67 -22.03
C LEU A 185 12.19 4.12 -22.18
N SER A 186 12.44 3.44 -23.27
CA SER A 186 13.80 3.08 -23.70
C SER A 186 14.21 3.98 -24.83
N GLY A 187 15.37 4.61 -24.67
CA GLY A 187 15.98 5.45 -25.70
C GLY A 187 16.85 4.63 -26.65
N GLY A 188 16.83 5.02 -27.91
CA GLY A 188 17.76 4.62 -28.95
C GLY A 188 18.17 5.87 -29.73
N THR A 189 19.04 5.71 -30.70
CA THR A 189 19.39 6.75 -31.66
C THR A 189 19.32 6.15 -33.06
N ASP A 190 18.59 6.81 -33.94
CA ASP A 190 18.60 6.43 -35.36
C ASP A 190 20.02 6.66 -35.91
N LYS A 191 20.62 5.60 -36.45
CA LYS A 191 22.02 5.62 -36.93
C LYS A 191 22.25 6.50 -38.14
N ILE A 192 21.19 6.91 -38.84
CA ILE A 192 21.28 7.68 -40.09
C ILE A 192 21.06 9.18 -39.77
N THR A 193 20.07 9.49 -38.98
CA THR A 193 19.65 10.87 -38.71
C THR A 193 20.18 11.44 -37.41
N ASP A 194 20.74 10.59 -36.55
CA ASP A 194 21.19 10.92 -35.18
C ASP A 194 20.06 11.49 -34.30
N ILE A 195 18.80 11.18 -34.66
CA ILE A 195 17.62 11.60 -33.95
C ILE A 195 17.35 10.59 -32.82
N PRO A 196 17.06 11.03 -31.58
CA PRO A 196 16.62 10.13 -30.52
C PRO A 196 15.36 9.36 -30.91
N ASP A 197 15.30 8.07 -30.61
CA ASP A 197 14.13 7.22 -30.80
C ASP A 197 13.71 6.64 -29.43
N TRP A 198 12.71 7.25 -28.81
CA TRP A 198 12.17 6.82 -27.51
C TRP A 198 10.91 6.01 -27.72
N GLN A 199 10.88 4.82 -27.16
CA GLN A 199 9.76 3.91 -27.25
C GLN A 199 9.31 3.44 -25.85
N LEU A 200 8.01 3.18 -25.69
CA LEU A 200 7.47 2.56 -24.49
C LEU A 200 8.05 1.16 -24.32
N LYS A 201 8.79 0.94 -23.23
CA LYS A 201 9.39 -0.35 -22.89
C LYS A 201 8.48 -1.18 -21.99
N SER A 202 7.94 -0.59 -20.95
CA SER A 202 7.10 -1.29 -19.98
C SER A 202 6.16 -0.34 -19.26
N VAL A 203 5.04 -0.89 -18.80
CA VAL A 203 4.13 -0.29 -17.84
C VAL A 203 4.09 -1.21 -16.63
N GLU A 204 4.25 -0.65 -15.44
CA GLU A 204 4.11 -1.35 -14.17
C GLU A 204 2.99 -0.69 -13.39
N LEU A 205 2.03 -1.45 -12.93
CA LEU A 205 0.90 -0.96 -12.15
C LEU A 205 1.24 -0.98 -10.66
N ILE A 206 0.80 0.03 -9.93
CA ILE A 206 0.99 0.17 -8.49
C ILE A 206 -0.39 0.13 -7.83
N PHE A 207 -0.63 -0.89 -7.05
CA PHE A 207 -1.85 -1.06 -6.27
C PHE A 207 -1.57 -1.86 -5.02
N ASP A 208 -2.36 -1.59 -4.00
CA ASP A 208 -2.25 -2.28 -2.74
C ASP A 208 -2.99 -3.62 -2.84
N ARG A 209 -2.43 -4.64 -2.22
CA ARG A 209 -3.07 -5.95 -2.05
C ARG A 209 -3.27 -6.20 -0.57
N ALA A 210 -4.35 -6.84 -0.23
CA ALA A 210 -4.59 -7.26 1.14
C ALA A 210 -3.51 -8.25 1.59
N GLU A 211 -3.10 -8.14 2.85
CA GLU A 211 -2.16 -9.08 3.47
C GLU A 211 -2.77 -10.48 3.58
N GLY A 212 -4.09 -10.56 3.82
CA GLY A 212 -4.84 -11.80 3.80
C GLY A 212 -6.28 -11.60 4.24
N TYR A 213 -7.16 -12.42 3.72
CA TYR A 213 -8.53 -12.57 4.20
C TYR A 213 -8.67 -13.95 4.83
N ARG A 214 -9.17 -14.00 6.07
CA ARG A 214 -9.37 -15.23 6.81
C ARG A 214 -10.84 -15.65 6.77
N ILE A 215 -11.05 -16.95 6.65
CA ILE A 215 -12.38 -17.55 6.58
C ILE A 215 -12.42 -18.65 7.63
N GLU A 216 -13.21 -18.44 8.68
CA GLU A 216 -13.50 -19.45 9.68
C GLU A 216 -14.76 -20.22 9.29
N LYS A 217 -14.65 -21.51 9.20
CA LYS A 217 -15.75 -22.41 8.82
C LYS A 217 -15.67 -23.72 9.57
N MET A 218 -16.76 -24.47 9.54
CA MET A 218 -16.78 -25.83 10.06
C MET A 218 -15.85 -26.72 9.25
N TYR A 219 -15.13 -27.60 9.93
CA TYR A 219 -14.27 -28.58 9.27
C TYR A 219 -15.09 -29.51 8.37
N GLY A 220 -14.63 -29.67 7.12
CA GLY A 220 -15.33 -30.45 6.09
C GLY A 220 -16.32 -29.65 5.25
N HIS A 221 -16.59 -28.39 5.57
CA HIS A 221 -17.32 -27.48 4.70
C HIS A 221 -16.39 -26.86 3.65
N THR A 222 -16.91 -26.43 2.51
CA THR A 222 -16.15 -25.83 1.41
C THR A 222 -16.39 -24.35 1.35
N ALA A 223 -15.32 -23.54 1.47
CA ALA A 223 -15.39 -22.10 1.23
C ALA A 223 -15.15 -21.78 -0.24
N TYR A 224 -15.85 -20.78 -0.73
CA TYR A 224 -15.69 -20.22 -2.07
C TYR A 224 -15.37 -18.74 -1.95
N VAL A 225 -14.37 -18.30 -2.71
CA VAL A 225 -13.96 -16.91 -2.83
C VAL A 225 -14.22 -16.45 -4.24
N ASN A 226 -15.08 -15.45 -4.41
CA ASN A 226 -15.53 -14.97 -5.72
C ASN A 226 -16.05 -16.10 -6.63
N GLY A 227 -16.67 -17.12 -6.04
CA GLY A 227 -17.21 -18.28 -6.75
C GLY A 227 -16.23 -19.41 -7.03
N ALA A 228 -14.94 -19.25 -6.74
CA ALA A 228 -13.94 -20.30 -6.85
C ALA A 228 -13.70 -21.00 -5.50
N PRO A 229 -13.69 -22.35 -5.45
CA PRO A 229 -13.49 -23.09 -4.21
C PRO A 229 -12.06 -22.94 -3.69
N LEU A 230 -11.92 -22.79 -2.37
CA LEU A 230 -10.64 -22.92 -1.68
C LEU A 230 -10.38 -24.39 -1.35
N ASP A 231 -9.23 -24.89 -1.74
CA ASP A 231 -8.77 -26.21 -1.35
C ASP A 231 -8.08 -26.21 0.03
N ASP A 232 -7.70 -27.39 0.50
CA ASP A 232 -7.10 -27.55 1.83
C ASP A 232 -5.71 -26.91 1.96
N SER A 233 -5.05 -26.54 0.87
CA SER A 233 -3.74 -25.87 0.92
C SER A 233 -3.82 -24.46 1.52
N PHE A 234 -5.00 -23.84 1.49
CA PHE A 234 -5.26 -22.55 2.12
C PHE A 234 -5.52 -22.66 3.63
N THR A 235 -5.60 -23.88 4.19
CA THR A 235 -5.86 -24.08 5.61
C THR A 235 -4.63 -23.77 6.43
N ILE A 236 -4.73 -22.76 7.29
CA ILE A 236 -3.67 -22.34 8.20
C ILE A 236 -3.86 -22.91 9.61
N GLN A 237 -5.10 -23.21 9.98
CA GLN A 237 -5.42 -23.71 11.31
C GLN A 237 -6.63 -24.64 11.27
N ILE A 238 -6.55 -25.72 12.04
CA ILE A 238 -7.70 -26.52 12.46
C ILE A 238 -7.72 -26.44 13.97
N ALA A 239 -8.84 -26.00 14.52
CA ALA A 239 -8.98 -25.76 15.94
C ALA A 239 -10.16 -26.55 16.52
N THR A 240 -9.99 -26.95 17.74
CA THR A 240 -11.06 -27.30 18.67
C THR A 240 -11.15 -26.20 19.71
N THR A 241 -12.28 -26.11 20.42
CA THR A 241 -12.40 -25.09 21.46
C THR A 241 -11.59 -25.46 22.70
N LYS A 242 -11.15 -24.45 23.47
CA LYS A 242 -10.52 -24.71 24.78
C LYS A 242 -11.46 -25.42 25.74
N ALA A 243 -12.76 -25.23 25.55
CA ALA A 243 -13.80 -25.87 26.34
C ALA A 243 -13.90 -27.36 26.12
N ASP A 244 -13.30 -27.89 25.04
CA ASP A 244 -13.29 -29.35 24.78
C ASP A 244 -12.62 -30.13 25.93
N GLU A 245 -11.70 -29.50 26.69
CA GLU A 245 -11.06 -30.11 27.85
C GLU A 245 -12.05 -30.45 28.99
N TYR A 246 -13.21 -29.76 28.99
CA TYR A 246 -14.22 -29.89 30.05
C TYR A 246 -15.46 -30.68 29.57
N LEU A 247 -15.44 -31.17 28.34
CA LEU A 247 -16.57 -31.93 27.81
C LEU A 247 -16.77 -33.25 28.54
N PRO A 248 -18.03 -33.66 28.79
CA PRO A 248 -18.34 -34.97 29.29
C PRO A 248 -17.77 -36.08 28.40
N ILE A 249 -17.34 -37.19 29.00
CA ILE A 249 -16.81 -38.35 28.27
C ILE A 249 -17.84 -38.84 27.24
N GLY A 250 -17.40 -38.95 25.99
CA GLY A 250 -18.25 -39.41 24.88
C GLY A 250 -18.88 -38.29 24.06
N THR A 251 -18.65 -37.03 24.43
CA THR A 251 -19.02 -35.89 23.60
C THR A 251 -18.02 -35.68 22.45
N ASN A 252 -18.52 -35.57 21.23
CA ASN A 252 -17.64 -35.29 20.07
C ASN A 252 -17.26 -33.82 20.08
N SER A 253 -15.98 -33.54 19.90
CA SER A 253 -15.45 -32.21 19.69
C SER A 253 -15.94 -31.62 18.36
N VAL A 254 -16.30 -30.35 18.38
CA VAL A 254 -16.59 -29.58 17.18
C VAL A 254 -15.29 -28.96 16.65
N LYS A 255 -14.99 -29.20 15.38
CA LYS A 255 -13.79 -28.69 14.75
C LYS A 255 -14.14 -27.55 13.81
N THR A 256 -13.41 -26.47 13.94
CA THR A 256 -13.41 -25.37 12.97
C THR A 256 -12.10 -25.38 12.17
N CYS A 257 -12.13 -24.70 11.05
CA CYS A 257 -10.99 -24.61 10.15
C CYS A 257 -10.88 -23.16 9.70
N ILE A 258 -9.69 -22.59 9.80
CA ILE A 258 -9.39 -21.25 9.28
C ILE A 258 -8.58 -21.43 8.01
N GLN A 259 -9.11 -20.88 6.92
CA GLN A 259 -8.41 -20.72 5.65
C GLN A 259 -8.00 -19.28 5.46
N GLU A 260 -6.84 -19.05 4.82
CA GLU A 260 -6.33 -17.71 4.53
C GLU A 260 -6.00 -17.59 3.05
N ILE A 261 -6.45 -16.50 2.42
CA ILE A 261 -6.14 -16.17 1.04
C ILE A 261 -5.52 -14.79 0.97
N ASP A 262 -4.30 -14.74 0.41
CA ASP A 262 -3.50 -13.52 0.31
C ASP A 262 -3.60 -12.86 -1.06
N GLY A 263 -3.21 -11.60 -1.09
CA GLY A 263 -2.88 -10.90 -2.33
C GLY A 263 -4.06 -10.50 -3.18
N LEU A 264 -5.29 -10.47 -2.65
CA LEU A 264 -6.45 -9.92 -3.35
C LEU A 264 -6.41 -8.39 -3.36
N ILE A 265 -6.88 -7.79 -4.45
CA ILE A 265 -6.96 -6.34 -4.63
C ILE A 265 -8.19 -5.77 -3.89
N THR A 266 -9.29 -6.52 -3.92
CA THR A 266 -10.55 -6.10 -3.33
C THR A 266 -11.03 -7.09 -2.29
N ARG A 267 -11.92 -6.63 -1.37
CA ARG A 267 -12.60 -7.54 -0.43
C ARG A 267 -13.44 -8.54 -1.24
N PRO A 268 -13.21 -9.84 -1.07
CA PRO A 268 -13.91 -10.85 -1.83
C PRO A 268 -15.36 -11.06 -1.37
N THR A 269 -16.16 -11.63 -2.24
CA THR A 269 -17.41 -12.28 -1.85
C THR A 269 -17.08 -13.70 -1.39
N VAL A 270 -17.43 -14.01 -0.13
CA VAL A 270 -17.21 -15.33 0.45
C VAL A 270 -18.53 -16.05 0.64
N THR A 271 -18.59 -17.30 0.20
CA THR A 271 -19.70 -18.22 0.50
C THR A 271 -19.14 -19.54 1.03
N VAL A 272 -19.89 -20.21 1.87
CA VAL A 272 -19.54 -21.52 2.41
C VAL A 272 -20.67 -22.49 2.14
N ASN A 273 -20.35 -23.69 1.70
CA ASN A 273 -21.31 -24.76 1.54
C ASN A 273 -20.99 -25.91 2.51
N ASP A 274 -22.05 -26.52 3.06
CA ASP A 274 -21.92 -27.72 3.86
C ASP A 274 -21.50 -28.92 3.02
N GLN A 275 -21.32 -30.10 3.65
CA GLN A 275 -20.95 -31.34 2.98
C GLN A 275 -21.99 -31.85 1.98
N ASN A 276 -23.22 -31.36 2.05
CA ASN A 276 -24.33 -31.70 1.14
C ASN A 276 -24.46 -30.70 -0.01
N GLY A 277 -23.66 -29.61 0.01
CA GLY A 277 -23.69 -28.55 -0.97
C GLY A 277 -24.72 -27.44 -0.65
N ASN A 278 -25.32 -27.43 0.55
CA ASN A 278 -26.22 -26.36 0.95
C ASN A 278 -25.40 -25.12 1.36
N ALA A 279 -25.88 -23.94 0.93
CA ALA A 279 -25.24 -22.68 1.30
C ALA A 279 -25.45 -22.37 2.78
N MET A 280 -24.35 -22.06 3.46
CA MET A 280 -24.34 -21.62 4.85
C MET A 280 -24.26 -20.11 4.92
N PRO A 281 -24.94 -19.46 5.89
CA PRO A 281 -24.79 -18.03 6.11
C PRO A 281 -23.36 -17.69 6.52
N VAL A 282 -22.82 -16.59 5.97
CA VAL A 282 -21.48 -16.09 6.30
C VAL A 282 -21.60 -14.62 6.70
N SER A 283 -20.99 -14.22 7.80
CA SER A 283 -20.85 -12.83 8.20
C SER A 283 -19.38 -12.41 8.10
N TYR A 284 -19.16 -11.12 7.83
CA TYR A 284 -17.83 -10.53 7.94
C TYR A 284 -17.73 -9.76 9.25
N ASP A 285 -16.74 -10.10 10.05
CA ASP A 285 -16.43 -9.42 11.29
C ASP A 285 -15.39 -8.33 11.00
N GLU A 286 -15.79 -7.07 11.11
CA GLU A 286 -14.94 -5.90 10.85
C GLU A 286 -13.84 -5.72 11.91
N GLU A 287 -14.02 -6.25 13.12
CA GLU A 287 -13.02 -6.12 14.18
C GLU A 287 -11.86 -7.08 13.99
N THR A 288 -12.16 -8.32 13.63
CA THR A 288 -11.13 -9.36 13.40
C THR A 288 -10.67 -9.43 11.94
N GLY A 289 -11.40 -8.83 11.00
CA GLY A 289 -11.15 -8.93 9.58
C GLY A 289 -11.44 -10.32 9.00
N MET A 290 -12.31 -11.10 9.65
CA MET A 290 -12.58 -12.48 9.29
C MET A 290 -13.99 -12.66 8.71
N PHE A 291 -14.12 -13.57 7.76
CA PHE A 291 -15.40 -14.13 7.37
C PHE A 291 -15.70 -15.33 8.27
N VAL A 292 -16.85 -15.34 8.90
CA VAL A 292 -17.25 -16.40 9.85
C VAL A 292 -18.52 -17.06 9.36
N GLU A 293 -18.46 -18.37 9.17
CA GLU A 293 -19.63 -19.19 8.89
C GLU A 293 -20.56 -19.17 10.09
N GLN A 294 -21.82 -18.83 9.87
CA GLN A 294 -22.86 -18.80 10.90
C GLN A 294 -23.63 -20.12 10.89
N THR A 295 -23.53 -20.87 11.94
CA THR A 295 -24.20 -22.15 12.11
C THR A 295 -24.96 -22.18 13.44
N GLU A 296 -25.86 -23.13 13.61
CA GLU A 296 -26.44 -23.38 14.94
C GLU A 296 -25.40 -23.80 15.97
N THR A 297 -24.24 -24.25 15.49
CA THR A 297 -23.11 -24.68 16.33
C THR A 297 -22.37 -23.48 16.94
N ASN A 298 -22.28 -22.36 16.24
CA ASN A 298 -21.54 -21.18 16.69
C ASN A 298 -22.39 -19.91 16.90
N THR A 299 -23.70 -19.99 16.63
CA THR A 299 -24.62 -18.87 16.85
C THR A 299 -25.42 -19.12 18.12
N ILE A 300 -25.17 -18.31 19.15
CA ILE A 300 -25.88 -18.45 20.42
C ILE A 300 -27.31 -17.90 20.31
N PRO A 301 -28.35 -18.66 20.70
CA PRO A 301 -29.69 -18.14 20.85
C PRO A 301 -29.78 -17.07 21.93
N ASP A 302 -30.63 -16.07 21.74
CA ASP A 302 -30.75 -14.91 22.64
C ASP A 302 -31.14 -15.31 24.09
N ASP A 303 -31.97 -16.31 24.24
CA ASP A 303 -32.39 -16.82 25.56
C ASP A 303 -31.20 -17.50 26.30
N LEU A 304 -30.37 -18.22 25.60
CA LEU A 304 -29.16 -18.82 26.20
C LEU A 304 -28.12 -17.75 26.51
N LYS A 305 -27.96 -16.76 25.63
CA LYS A 305 -27.09 -15.62 25.85
C LYS A 305 -27.47 -14.87 27.11
N GLN A 306 -28.75 -14.54 27.26
CA GLN A 306 -29.28 -13.84 28.42
C GLN A 306 -29.09 -14.68 29.70
N ARG A 307 -29.37 -16.00 29.63
CA ARG A 307 -29.19 -16.90 30.77
C ARG A 307 -27.71 -16.99 31.20
N ALA A 308 -26.75 -17.02 30.26
CA ALA A 308 -25.32 -17.03 30.58
C ALA A 308 -24.88 -15.73 31.27
N ILE A 309 -25.35 -14.57 30.81
CA ILE A 309 -25.11 -13.27 31.46
C ILE A 309 -25.67 -13.28 32.89
N GLU A 310 -26.93 -13.67 33.09
CA GLU A 310 -27.59 -13.72 34.38
C GLU A 310 -26.87 -14.65 35.38
N ALA A 311 -26.37 -15.80 34.88
CA ALA A 311 -25.59 -16.72 35.69
C ALA A 311 -24.29 -16.05 36.19
N MET A 312 -23.57 -15.35 35.31
CA MET A 312 -22.32 -14.67 35.66
C MET A 312 -22.57 -13.46 36.55
N GLU A 313 -23.63 -12.69 36.34
CA GLU A 313 -24.04 -11.63 37.27
C GLU A 313 -24.33 -12.17 38.67
N ALA A 314 -25.12 -13.26 38.74
CA ALA A 314 -25.43 -13.91 40.01
C ALA A 314 -24.17 -14.40 40.73
N TYR A 315 -23.26 -15.00 39.97
CA TYR A 315 -21.95 -15.46 40.50
C TYR A 315 -21.08 -14.28 40.98
N GLY A 316 -20.97 -13.20 40.18
CA GLY A 316 -20.25 -12.00 40.60
C GLY A 316 -20.81 -11.37 41.88
N LYS A 317 -22.13 -11.25 41.98
CA LYS A 317 -22.82 -10.77 43.22
C LYS A 317 -22.54 -11.71 44.42
N PHE A 318 -22.51 -13.01 44.19
CA PHE A 318 -22.18 -13.98 45.22
C PHE A 318 -20.75 -13.82 45.71
N LEU A 319 -19.76 -13.71 44.81
CA LEU A 319 -18.36 -13.50 45.19
C LEU A 319 -18.15 -12.23 46.05
N LEU A 320 -18.92 -11.20 45.84
CA LEU A 320 -18.92 -9.99 46.68
C LEU A 320 -19.70 -10.11 47.98
N GLY A 321 -20.31 -11.25 48.22
CA GLY A 321 -21.12 -11.47 49.43
C GLY A 321 -22.43 -10.69 49.48
N ILE A 322 -22.91 -10.19 48.35
CA ILE A 322 -24.17 -9.46 48.16
C ILE A 322 -25.26 -10.30 47.49
N GLY A 323 -24.85 -11.36 46.78
CA GLY A 323 -25.76 -12.28 46.12
C GLY A 323 -26.24 -13.39 47.05
N ASN A 324 -27.42 -13.95 46.72
CA ASN A 324 -27.93 -15.11 47.41
C ASN A 324 -27.31 -16.40 46.82
N ARG A 325 -26.75 -17.24 47.72
CA ARG A 325 -26.16 -18.52 47.36
C ARG A 325 -27.14 -19.41 46.60
N GLY A 326 -28.39 -19.44 46.97
CA GLY A 326 -29.41 -20.22 46.31
C GLY A 326 -29.70 -19.76 44.88
N THR A 327 -29.62 -18.43 44.65
CA THR A 327 -29.74 -17.88 43.30
C THR A 327 -28.61 -18.35 42.39
N VAL A 328 -27.38 -18.28 42.88
CA VAL A 328 -26.25 -18.79 42.07
C VAL A 328 -26.35 -20.28 41.85
N ALA A 329 -26.64 -21.03 42.90
CA ALA A 329 -26.75 -22.49 42.82
C ALA A 329 -27.82 -22.96 41.83
N SER A 330 -28.86 -22.13 41.53
CA SER A 330 -29.89 -22.49 40.55
C SER A 330 -29.39 -22.51 39.09
N TYR A 331 -28.22 -21.97 38.81
CA TYR A 331 -27.57 -22.03 37.49
C TYR A 331 -26.62 -23.21 37.32
N PHE A 332 -26.37 -23.98 38.39
CA PHE A 332 -25.43 -25.11 38.38
C PHE A 332 -26.14 -26.42 38.63
N ASP A 333 -25.67 -27.49 38.00
CA ASP A 333 -26.14 -28.83 38.31
C ASP A 333 -25.66 -29.25 39.71
N PRO A 334 -26.55 -29.74 40.59
CA PRO A 334 -26.19 -30.19 41.93
C PRO A 334 -25.15 -31.33 42.00
N SER A 335 -24.98 -32.04 40.94
CA SER A 335 -23.96 -33.14 40.86
C SER A 335 -22.55 -32.60 40.61
N GLU A 336 -22.42 -31.36 40.08
CA GLU A 336 -21.15 -30.77 39.67
C GLU A 336 -20.30 -30.30 40.84
N GLU A 337 -18.98 -30.32 40.67
CA GLU A 337 -18.01 -29.82 41.64
C GLU A 337 -18.16 -28.32 41.89
N ALA A 338 -18.50 -27.54 40.83
CA ALA A 338 -18.76 -26.10 40.91
C ALA A 338 -19.93 -25.79 41.86
N TYR A 339 -21.04 -26.54 41.78
CA TYR A 339 -22.17 -26.43 42.71
C TYR A 339 -21.74 -26.68 44.15
N LYS A 340 -21.00 -27.79 44.39
CA LYS A 340 -20.49 -28.18 45.72
C LYS A 340 -19.55 -27.09 46.27
N GLY A 341 -18.71 -26.56 45.41
CA GLY A 341 -17.82 -25.45 45.72
C GLY A 341 -18.57 -24.20 46.17
N ILE A 342 -19.60 -23.78 45.42
CA ILE A 342 -20.46 -22.65 45.79
C ILE A 342 -21.20 -22.90 47.10
N MET A 343 -21.76 -24.08 47.26
CA MET A 343 -22.53 -24.42 48.48
C MET A 343 -21.67 -24.47 49.75
N SER A 344 -20.39 -24.85 49.63
CA SER A 344 -19.45 -24.95 50.74
C SER A 344 -18.61 -23.66 50.95
N ALA A 345 -18.61 -22.70 50.01
CA ALA A 345 -17.76 -21.54 50.05
C ALA A 345 -18.05 -20.65 51.29
N VAL A 346 -17.02 -20.25 52.01
CA VAL A 346 -17.08 -19.23 53.08
C VAL A 346 -16.48 -17.94 52.54
N LEU A 347 -17.35 -16.96 52.26
CA LEU A 347 -16.95 -15.66 51.71
C LEU A 347 -16.66 -14.70 52.89
N GLY A 348 -15.39 -14.67 53.34
CA GLY A 348 -14.99 -13.84 54.49
C GLY A 348 -14.47 -12.45 54.15
N TRP A 349 -14.19 -12.18 52.89
CA TRP A 349 -13.43 -10.99 52.47
C TRP A 349 -14.25 -9.92 51.72
N THR A 350 -15.53 -10.10 51.56
CA THR A 350 -16.33 -9.38 50.55
C THR A 350 -17.37 -8.43 51.09
N LYS A 351 -17.21 -7.91 52.29
CA LYS A 351 -18.15 -6.89 52.80
C LYS A 351 -17.71 -5.50 52.45
N SER A 352 -17.97 -5.04 51.24
CA SER A 352 -17.98 -3.59 51.06
C SER A 352 -18.44 -3.19 49.65
N GLY A 353 -19.49 -2.47 49.58
CA GLY A 353 -19.96 -1.74 48.41
C GLY A 353 -21.44 -1.85 48.20
N SER A 354 -22.05 -0.75 47.83
CA SER A 354 -23.41 -0.65 47.35
C SER A 354 -23.39 -0.24 45.87
N GLY A 355 -24.50 -0.40 45.18
CA GLY A 355 -24.62 0.12 43.81
C GLY A 355 -23.79 -0.64 42.77
N GLN A 356 -23.96 -1.95 42.75
CA GLN A 356 -23.35 -2.78 41.72
C GLN A 356 -23.94 -2.47 40.34
N LYS A 357 -23.06 -2.40 39.33
CA LYS A 357 -23.44 -2.33 37.94
C LYS A 357 -22.59 -3.31 37.15
N PHE A 358 -23.19 -3.93 36.16
CA PHE A 358 -22.48 -4.71 35.18
C PHE A 358 -22.40 -3.91 33.88
N LEU A 359 -21.25 -3.92 33.26
CA LEU A 359 -20.92 -3.13 32.09
C LEU A 359 -20.19 -4.02 31.10
N ASN A 360 -20.31 -3.71 29.81
CA ASN A 360 -19.59 -4.41 28.75
C ASN A 360 -19.85 -5.93 28.77
N GLU A 361 -21.10 -6.30 28.93
CA GLU A 361 -21.53 -7.71 28.94
C GLU A 361 -21.42 -8.27 27.54
N GLU A 362 -20.60 -9.29 27.38
CA GLU A 362 -20.35 -9.93 26.10
C GLU A 362 -20.35 -11.43 26.28
N VAL A 363 -20.93 -12.14 25.30
CA VAL A 363 -20.90 -13.59 25.22
C VAL A 363 -20.29 -13.98 23.88
N THR A 364 -19.16 -14.65 23.94
CA THR A 364 -18.35 -15.05 22.78
C THR A 364 -18.01 -16.54 22.84
N GLU A 365 -17.28 -17.03 21.86
CA GLU A 365 -16.78 -18.42 21.80
C GLU A 365 -17.88 -19.47 22.03
N TYR A 366 -19.11 -19.20 21.55
CA TYR A 366 -20.21 -20.16 21.68
C TYR A 366 -19.97 -21.36 20.76
N VAL A 367 -20.08 -22.55 21.36
CA VAL A 367 -20.05 -23.81 20.60
C VAL A 367 -21.11 -24.76 21.14
N ARG A 368 -22.00 -25.18 20.26
CA ARG A 368 -23.04 -26.17 20.57
C ARG A 368 -22.56 -27.56 20.14
N TYR A 369 -22.48 -28.47 21.08
CA TYR A 369 -22.05 -29.86 20.84
C TYR A 369 -23.23 -30.79 20.56
N ASN A 370 -24.35 -30.55 21.19
CA ASN A 370 -25.61 -31.22 20.95
C ASN A 370 -26.81 -30.39 21.46
N THR A 371 -28.01 -30.99 21.51
CA THR A 371 -29.22 -30.28 21.94
C THR A 371 -29.12 -29.70 23.36
N ASP A 372 -28.42 -30.39 24.25
CA ASP A 372 -28.43 -30.13 25.69
C ASP A 372 -27.08 -29.60 26.22
N LEU A 373 -26.07 -29.53 25.34
CA LEU A 373 -24.71 -29.16 25.74
C LEU A 373 -24.13 -28.11 24.83
N PHE A 374 -23.74 -27.01 25.42
CA PHE A 374 -22.98 -25.94 24.78
C PHE A 374 -21.93 -25.36 25.74
N THR A 375 -20.95 -24.67 25.18
CA THR A 375 -20.03 -23.81 25.92
C THR A 375 -20.08 -22.39 25.35
N CYS A 376 -19.80 -21.41 26.19
CA CYS A 376 -19.61 -20.02 25.77
C CYS A 376 -18.69 -19.33 26.77
N ARG A 377 -18.05 -18.26 26.32
CA ARG A 377 -17.27 -17.37 27.16
C ARG A 377 -18.09 -16.13 27.46
N VAL A 378 -18.18 -15.78 28.75
CA VAL A 378 -18.86 -14.57 29.21
C VAL A 378 -17.83 -13.63 29.81
N SER A 379 -17.75 -12.43 29.26
CA SER A 379 -16.90 -11.35 29.77
C SER A 379 -17.75 -10.15 30.16
N MET A 380 -17.44 -9.52 31.30
CA MET A 380 -18.09 -8.30 31.75
C MET A 380 -17.23 -7.58 32.80
N THR A 381 -17.55 -6.33 33.07
CA THR A 381 -16.95 -5.56 34.16
C THR A 381 -17.98 -5.28 35.22
N MET A 382 -17.79 -5.82 36.41
CA MET A 382 -18.64 -5.51 37.55
C MET A 382 -18.02 -4.31 38.31
N THR A 383 -18.82 -3.28 38.56
CA THR A 383 -18.42 -2.11 39.34
C THR A 383 -19.14 -2.10 40.70
N THR A 384 -18.46 -1.66 41.73
CA THR A 384 -19.06 -1.43 43.08
C THR A 384 -18.62 -0.08 43.60
N THR A 385 -19.54 0.62 44.29
CA THR A 385 -19.24 1.86 44.96
C THR A 385 -18.80 1.56 46.43
N ARG A 386 -17.62 1.93 46.81
CA ARG A 386 -17.09 1.78 48.15
C ARG A 386 -17.72 2.80 49.12
N THR A 387 -17.54 2.61 50.44
CA THR A 387 -18.04 3.51 51.50
C THR A 387 -17.44 4.92 51.41
N ASP A 388 -16.27 5.06 50.79
CA ASP A 388 -15.61 6.35 50.54
C ASP A 388 -16.07 7.03 49.25
N GLY A 389 -17.05 6.44 48.52
CA GLY A 389 -17.56 6.94 47.24
C GLY A 389 -16.73 6.56 46.05
N SER A 390 -15.59 5.91 46.19
CA SER A 390 -14.78 5.44 45.07
C SER A 390 -15.43 4.24 44.36
N ILE A 391 -15.24 4.17 43.06
CA ILE A 391 -15.69 3.03 42.24
C ILE A 391 -14.55 2.02 42.14
N LYS A 392 -14.85 0.76 42.40
CA LYS A 392 -13.92 -0.34 42.16
C LYS A 392 -14.49 -1.23 41.08
N GLU A 393 -13.63 -1.59 40.11
CA GLU A 393 -13.94 -2.44 39.00
C GLU A 393 -13.36 -3.85 39.18
N TYR A 394 -14.15 -4.83 38.75
CA TYR A 394 -13.77 -6.24 38.83
C TYR A 394 -14.09 -6.85 37.44
N PRO A 395 -13.07 -7.16 36.65
CA PRO A 395 -13.27 -7.91 35.41
C PRO A 395 -13.73 -9.33 35.74
N ILE A 396 -14.73 -9.77 35.04
CA ILE A 396 -15.27 -11.14 35.06
C ILE A 396 -15.04 -11.69 33.66
N ASP A 397 -14.42 -12.85 33.57
CA ASP A 397 -14.11 -13.51 32.31
C ASP A 397 -14.05 -15.02 32.55
N TYR A 398 -15.08 -15.76 32.10
CA TYR A 398 -15.24 -17.18 32.31
C TYR A 398 -15.73 -17.90 31.03
N THR A 399 -15.24 -19.10 30.84
CA THR A 399 -15.73 -20.06 29.84
C THR A 399 -16.44 -21.20 30.54
#